data_49757aeeb08873fd5e75c72fae3e2b88
#
_entry.id   49757aeeb08873fd5e75c72fae3e2b88
#
_cell.length_a   1.000
_cell.length_b   1.000
_cell.length_c   1.000
_cell.angle_alpha   90.00
_cell.angle_beta   90.00
_cell.angle_gamma   90.00
#
_symmetry.space_group_name_H-M   'P 1'
#
loop_
_entity.id
_entity.type
_entity.pdbx_description
1 polymer ?
#
loop_
_entity_poly.entity_id
_entity_poly.type
_entity_poly.pdbx_seq_one_letter_code
_entity_poly.pdbx_strand_id
1 'polypeptide(L)'
;MLKVYVNGDNNESTNEAKTKGYYFSLNDETWKLSRNVTVNIKAVKDVINIELLEGYLKTLKHLACELSPASVKLISNNFRRFIIDVNPRKIDEFSLVRFRGSDGKDNNIMSSVRILIKKWYELGYCGISEEAYGFLGKLVIPDNKKGEVVRRRDQVKGPFTDIELQSFLEACYRAYDKAKIDITQLAMALLISATGRRPLQISQMKVSDIKRIKLNENSFSYVISIPRIKQGLGFRESCRNYRVTKDLYDLLRKQCDLSIEKIRGVLNRELINKELENIPLFISLQKLESFKINNEFREIFVSDKAHEYSLKINNTLTFIAETENIISERTYERLNVNPRRFRYTVGTRAAREGASELVIAELLDHSTTQYTGVYVEFNADHVARIDDAVGEHMQKYADFFQGKILDDNSMKKNELAVRNLSGEVTGVCDGCNSCRANVPIPCYTCHHFRPFVDAPHKELRDHLLKRREIIMTDTNDATMSKTLDRTIMAVEEVLKKCESLKLQRRDRYE
;
A
#
# COMPACT_ATOMS: atom_id res chain seq x y z
N MET A 1 -42.32 -21.52 14.11
CA MET A 1 -43.34 -20.78 13.33
C MET A 1 -42.99 -19.32 13.35
N LEU A 2 -42.50 -18.80 12.24
CA LEU A 2 -42.13 -17.39 12.04
C LEU A 2 -43.39 -16.64 11.59
N LYS A 3 -43.93 -15.78 12.44
CA LYS A 3 -44.92 -14.80 12.01
C LYS A 3 -44.21 -13.68 11.22
N VAL A 4 -44.34 -13.73 9.93
CA VAL A 4 -44.06 -12.59 9.01
C VAL A 4 -45.16 -11.57 9.24
N TYR A 5 -44.83 -10.39 9.77
CA TYR A 5 -45.73 -9.25 9.72
C TYR A 5 -45.74 -8.72 8.29
N VAL A 6 -46.72 -9.11 7.54
CA VAL A 6 -47.09 -8.48 6.27
C VAL A 6 -47.94 -7.25 6.63
N ASN A 7 -47.34 -6.07 6.54
CA ASN A 7 -48.14 -4.84 6.44
C ASN A 7 -48.64 -4.69 5.01
N GLY A 8 -49.91 -4.34 4.90
CA GLY A 8 -50.80 -4.42 3.77
C GLY A 8 -50.31 -3.88 2.42
N ASP A 9 -50.80 -4.54 1.43
CA ASP A 9 -51.08 -4.15 0.04
C ASP A 9 -50.30 -2.97 -0.56
N ASN A 10 -49.11 -3.28 -1.06
CA ASN A 10 -48.59 -2.80 -2.34
C ASN A 10 -47.55 -3.82 -2.81
N ASN A 11 -47.81 -4.46 -3.94
CA ASN A 11 -47.02 -5.51 -4.55
C ASN A 11 -45.73 -4.92 -5.17
N GLU A 12 -44.92 -4.18 -4.41
CA GLU A 12 -43.63 -3.66 -4.82
C GLU A 12 -42.53 -4.65 -4.36
N SER A 13 -41.91 -5.33 -5.32
CA SER A 13 -40.83 -6.25 -5.07
C SER A 13 -39.64 -5.54 -4.40
N THR A 14 -39.51 -5.67 -3.10
CA THR A 14 -38.32 -5.27 -2.37
C THR A 14 -37.15 -6.18 -2.79
N ASN A 15 -35.99 -5.58 -3.06
CA ASN A 15 -34.80 -6.29 -3.50
C ASN A 15 -33.76 -6.28 -2.38
N GLU A 16 -33.12 -7.41 -2.12
CA GLU A 16 -32.03 -7.50 -1.18
C GLU A 16 -30.71 -7.10 -1.85
N ALA A 17 -29.98 -6.17 -1.24
CA ALA A 17 -28.66 -5.80 -1.69
C ALA A 17 -27.65 -6.97 -1.49
N LYS A 18 -26.49 -6.90 -2.16
CA LYS A 18 -25.40 -7.86 -1.91
C LYS A 18 -25.05 -7.99 -0.42
N THR A 19 -25.10 -6.87 0.32
CA THR A 19 -24.98 -6.90 1.77
C THR A 19 -26.27 -7.36 2.40
N LYS A 20 -26.31 -8.56 2.95
CA LYS A 20 -27.50 -9.16 3.56
C LYS A 20 -28.11 -8.24 4.64
N GLY A 21 -29.45 -8.23 4.70
CA GLY A 21 -30.21 -7.43 5.65
C GLY A 21 -30.44 -5.97 5.24
N TYR A 22 -30.05 -5.60 4.01
CA TYR A 22 -30.33 -4.29 3.41
C TYR A 22 -31.24 -4.46 2.20
N TYR A 23 -32.41 -3.81 2.25
CA TYR A 23 -33.44 -3.92 1.24
C TYR A 23 -33.72 -2.56 0.61
N PHE A 24 -34.12 -2.53 -0.64
CA PHE A 24 -34.48 -1.32 -1.40
C PHE A 24 -35.52 -1.61 -2.47
N SER A 25 -36.28 -0.58 -2.88
CA SER A 25 -37.21 -0.61 -4.00
C SER A 25 -36.75 0.31 -5.12
N LEU A 26 -37.18 0.04 -6.37
CA LEU A 26 -36.94 0.90 -7.53
C LEU A 26 -37.57 2.30 -7.39
N ASN A 27 -38.63 2.40 -6.59
CA ASN A 27 -39.33 3.65 -6.35
C ASN A 27 -38.66 4.54 -5.32
N ASP A 28 -37.77 3.97 -4.48
CA ASP A 28 -37.07 4.73 -3.46
C ASP A 28 -36.19 5.84 -4.06
N GLU A 29 -36.16 6.98 -3.40
CA GLU A 29 -35.27 8.09 -3.75
C GLU A 29 -33.82 7.81 -3.37
N THR A 30 -33.59 6.94 -2.37
CA THR A 30 -32.27 6.54 -1.90
C THR A 30 -32.23 5.05 -1.60
N TRP A 31 -31.18 4.36 -2.06
CA TRP A 31 -30.96 2.94 -1.75
C TRP A 31 -29.89 2.79 -0.68
N LYS A 32 -30.28 2.31 0.47
CA LYS A 32 -29.32 1.97 1.53
C LYS A 32 -28.80 0.55 1.32
N LEU A 33 -27.58 0.42 0.77
CA LEU A 33 -27.00 -0.86 0.37
C LEU A 33 -26.09 -1.48 1.44
N SER A 34 -25.68 -0.72 2.46
CA SER A 34 -24.91 -1.20 3.62
C SER A 34 -24.94 -0.16 4.74
N ARG A 35 -24.33 -0.50 5.90
CA ARG A 35 -24.15 0.45 7.00
C ARG A 35 -23.53 1.78 6.56
N ASN A 36 -22.50 1.70 5.71
CA ASN A 36 -21.69 2.85 5.31
C ASN A 36 -22.06 3.46 3.96
N VAL A 37 -22.96 2.85 3.20
CA VAL A 37 -23.24 3.26 1.81
C VAL A 37 -24.71 3.43 1.55
N THR A 38 -25.08 4.65 1.13
CA THR A 38 -26.37 4.99 0.56
C THR A 38 -26.13 5.55 -0.84
N VAL A 39 -26.92 5.12 -1.80
CA VAL A 39 -26.94 5.61 -3.19
C VAL A 39 -28.10 6.57 -3.35
N ASN A 40 -27.83 7.79 -3.82
CA ASN A 40 -28.84 8.80 -4.08
C ASN A 40 -29.40 8.59 -5.51
N ILE A 41 -30.53 7.93 -5.61
CA ILE A 41 -31.20 7.63 -6.88
C ILE A 41 -31.89 8.87 -7.43
N LYS A 42 -32.50 9.70 -6.56
CA LYS A 42 -33.14 10.96 -6.93
C LYS A 42 -32.19 11.86 -7.73
N ALA A 43 -30.92 11.98 -7.29
CA ALA A 43 -29.96 12.82 -7.98
C ALA A 43 -29.69 12.41 -9.45
N VAL A 44 -29.95 11.16 -9.82
CA VAL A 44 -29.89 10.69 -11.21
C VAL A 44 -31.27 10.87 -11.89
N LYS A 45 -32.34 10.53 -11.19
CA LYS A 45 -33.74 10.73 -11.72
C LYS A 45 -33.97 12.16 -12.17
N ASP A 46 -33.44 13.14 -11.43
CA ASP A 46 -33.64 14.59 -11.71
C ASP A 46 -32.91 15.08 -12.99
N VAL A 47 -31.96 14.32 -13.51
CA VAL A 47 -31.11 14.75 -14.66
C VAL A 47 -31.16 13.81 -15.86
N ILE A 48 -31.65 12.58 -15.69
CA ILE A 48 -31.70 11.56 -16.74
C ILE A 48 -32.92 11.76 -17.65
N ASN A 49 -32.73 11.49 -18.95
CA ASN A 49 -33.84 11.44 -19.88
C ASN A 49 -34.77 10.29 -19.52
N ILE A 50 -36.08 10.54 -19.64
CA ILE A 50 -37.14 9.57 -19.29
C ILE A 50 -37.01 8.25 -20.07
N GLU A 51 -36.53 8.31 -21.33
CA GLU A 51 -36.33 7.16 -22.18
C GLU A 51 -35.20 6.19 -21.64
N LEU A 52 -34.29 6.71 -20.84
CA LEU A 52 -33.19 5.96 -20.24
C LEU A 52 -33.45 5.53 -18.80
N LEU A 53 -34.42 6.12 -18.14
CA LEU A 53 -34.63 5.97 -16.69
C LEU A 53 -34.91 4.52 -16.29
N GLU A 54 -35.80 3.84 -17.00
CA GLU A 54 -36.16 2.46 -16.68
C GLU A 54 -34.98 1.49 -16.82
N GLY A 55 -34.26 1.60 -17.94
CA GLY A 55 -33.09 0.77 -18.19
C GLY A 55 -31.97 1.00 -17.15
N TYR A 56 -31.75 2.27 -16.78
CA TYR A 56 -30.82 2.63 -15.71
C TYR A 56 -31.20 1.97 -14.36
N LEU A 57 -32.45 2.15 -13.92
CA LEU A 57 -32.89 1.62 -12.62
C LEU A 57 -32.82 0.10 -12.56
N LYS A 58 -33.29 -0.60 -13.62
CA LYS A 58 -33.24 -2.06 -13.70
C LYS A 58 -31.81 -2.59 -13.70
N THR A 59 -30.91 -1.93 -14.44
CA THR A 59 -29.49 -2.31 -14.49
C THR A 59 -28.80 -2.04 -13.16
N LEU A 60 -29.01 -0.87 -12.57
CA LEU A 60 -28.39 -0.54 -11.28
C LEU A 60 -28.89 -1.45 -10.15
N LYS A 61 -30.19 -1.84 -10.17
CA LYS A 61 -30.73 -2.86 -9.27
C LYS A 61 -29.95 -4.17 -9.38
N HIS A 62 -29.75 -4.67 -10.60
CA HIS A 62 -29.00 -5.91 -10.83
C HIS A 62 -27.58 -5.79 -10.27
N LEU A 63 -26.89 -4.67 -10.54
CA LEU A 63 -25.56 -4.40 -10.00
C LEU A 63 -25.55 -4.28 -8.46
N ALA A 64 -26.62 -3.77 -7.85
CA ALA A 64 -26.72 -3.63 -6.39
C ALA A 64 -26.84 -4.98 -5.67
N CYS A 65 -27.38 -6.00 -6.35
CA CYS A 65 -27.43 -7.37 -5.84
C CYS A 65 -26.10 -8.13 -6.05
N GLU A 66 -25.28 -7.75 -7.03
CA GLU A 66 -24.05 -8.48 -7.39
C GLU A 66 -22.75 -7.82 -6.89
N LEU A 67 -22.67 -6.48 -6.97
CA LEU A 67 -21.45 -5.74 -6.68
C LEU A 67 -21.40 -5.20 -5.24
N SER A 68 -20.21 -4.81 -4.82
CA SER A 68 -20.06 -4.14 -3.52
C SER A 68 -20.84 -2.83 -3.48
N PRO A 69 -21.46 -2.46 -2.34
CA PRO A 69 -22.20 -1.19 -2.18
C PRO A 69 -21.42 0.04 -2.63
N ALA A 70 -20.12 0.09 -2.32
CA ALA A 70 -19.25 1.20 -2.71
C ALA A 70 -19.07 1.28 -4.24
N SER A 71 -18.97 0.14 -4.93
CA SER A 71 -18.89 0.09 -6.39
C SER A 71 -20.17 0.60 -7.04
N VAL A 72 -21.32 0.18 -6.53
CA VAL A 72 -22.64 0.66 -7.04
C VAL A 72 -22.78 2.16 -6.88
N LYS A 73 -22.42 2.70 -5.70
CA LYS A 73 -22.43 4.16 -5.46
C LYS A 73 -21.52 4.91 -6.43
N LEU A 74 -20.30 4.38 -6.65
CA LEU A 74 -19.35 4.99 -7.58
C LEU A 74 -19.89 4.96 -9.02
N ILE A 75 -20.43 3.84 -9.46
CA ILE A 75 -21.02 3.67 -10.79
C ILE A 75 -22.18 4.66 -10.98
N SER A 76 -23.10 4.74 -10.02
CA SER A 76 -24.24 5.66 -10.08
C SER A 76 -23.79 7.14 -10.14
N ASN A 77 -22.82 7.54 -9.29
CA ASN A 77 -22.29 8.89 -9.28
C ASN A 77 -21.57 9.25 -10.60
N ASN A 78 -20.78 8.34 -11.15
CA ASN A 78 -20.07 8.56 -12.40
C ASN A 78 -20.99 8.54 -13.61
N PHE A 79 -22.04 7.73 -13.58
CA PHE A 79 -23.09 7.77 -14.60
C PHE A 79 -23.87 9.08 -14.54
N ARG A 80 -24.18 9.60 -13.35
CA ARG A 80 -24.79 10.94 -13.22
C ARG A 80 -23.92 12.02 -13.89
N ARG A 81 -22.60 11.98 -13.72
CA ARG A 81 -21.68 12.90 -14.42
C ARG A 81 -21.80 12.77 -15.94
N PHE A 82 -21.80 11.54 -16.46
CA PHE A 82 -22.02 11.28 -17.87
C PHE A 82 -23.33 11.90 -18.40
N ILE A 83 -24.44 11.70 -17.67
CA ILE A 83 -25.75 12.26 -18.06
C ILE A 83 -25.75 13.79 -18.03
N ILE A 84 -25.13 14.42 -17.03
CA ILE A 84 -25.06 15.88 -16.95
C ILE A 84 -24.23 16.47 -18.10
N ASP A 85 -23.12 15.86 -18.42
CA ASP A 85 -22.20 16.37 -19.46
C ASP A 85 -22.73 16.17 -20.89
N VAL A 86 -23.37 15.04 -21.16
CA VAL A 86 -23.77 14.65 -22.53
C VAL A 86 -25.25 14.84 -22.78
N ASN A 87 -26.09 14.61 -21.78
CA ASN A 87 -27.57 14.62 -21.83
C ASN A 87 -28.14 13.84 -23.03
N PRO A 88 -27.81 12.54 -23.21
CA PRO A 88 -28.25 11.76 -24.36
C PRO A 88 -29.72 11.32 -24.20
N ARG A 89 -30.46 11.25 -25.31
CA ARG A 89 -31.76 10.54 -25.36
C ARG A 89 -31.55 9.02 -25.51
N LYS A 90 -30.54 8.63 -26.29
CA LYS A 90 -30.07 7.27 -26.47
C LYS A 90 -28.55 7.28 -26.32
N ILE A 91 -27.98 6.27 -25.68
CA ILE A 91 -26.52 6.13 -25.52
C ILE A 91 -25.98 5.45 -26.77
N ASP A 92 -25.31 6.23 -27.60
CA ASP A 92 -24.63 5.80 -28.82
C ASP A 92 -23.11 6.01 -28.74
N GLU A 93 -22.38 5.63 -29.77
CA GLU A 93 -20.93 5.82 -29.83
C GLU A 93 -20.55 7.30 -29.72
N PHE A 94 -21.29 8.19 -30.39
CA PHE A 94 -21.01 9.62 -30.38
C PHE A 94 -21.09 10.22 -28.98
N SER A 95 -22.12 9.84 -28.19
CA SER A 95 -22.28 10.27 -26.81
C SER A 95 -21.10 9.84 -25.92
N LEU A 96 -20.57 8.64 -26.13
CA LEU A 96 -19.41 8.12 -25.39
C LEU A 96 -18.11 8.81 -25.79
N VAL A 97 -17.90 9.07 -27.08
CA VAL A 97 -16.73 9.82 -27.59
C VAL A 97 -16.73 11.25 -27.06
N ARG A 98 -17.89 11.91 -27.11
CA ARG A 98 -18.07 13.26 -26.54
C ARG A 98 -17.71 13.29 -25.07
N PHE A 99 -18.27 12.37 -24.28
CA PHE A 99 -17.96 12.28 -22.85
C PHE A 99 -16.47 12.03 -22.59
N ARG A 100 -15.83 11.15 -23.36
CA ARG A 100 -14.38 10.90 -23.22
C ARG A 100 -13.53 12.13 -23.53
N GLY A 101 -14.02 13.03 -24.41
CA GLY A 101 -13.36 14.28 -24.74
C GLY A 101 -13.37 15.31 -23.61
N SER A 102 -14.35 15.23 -22.72
CA SER A 102 -14.55 16.13 -21.57
C SER A 102 -14.16 15.46 -20.24
N ASP A 103 -15.12 15.18 -19.39
CA ASP A 103 -14.95 14.59 -18.04
C ASP A 103 -14.50 13.11 -18.06
N GLY A 104 -14.78 12.39 -19.15
CA GLY A 104 -14.38 10.99 -19.31
C GLY A 104 -12.87 10.75 -19.52
N LYS A 105 -12.04 11.80 -19.50
CA LYS A 105 -10.57 11.68 -19.48
C LYS A 105 -10.05 10.97 -18.24
N ASP A 106 -10.77 11.07 -17.12
CA ASP A 106 -10.46 10.27 -15.94
C ASP A 106 -10.84 8.80 -16.20
N ASN A 107 -9.83 7.95 -16.24
CA ASN A 107 -9.97 6.52 -16.48
C ASN A 107 -10.91 5.82 -15.50
N ASN A 108 -11.01 6.30 -14.24
CA ASN A 108 -11.90 5.71 -13.24
C ASN A 108 -13.37 6.01 -13.56
N ILE A 109 -13.66 7.22 -14.04
CA ILE A 109 -15.02 7.63 -14.41
C ILE A 109 -15.46 6.78 -15.60
N MET A 110 -14.67 6.76 -16.66
CA MET A 110 -14.97 6.00 -17.87
C MET A 110 -15.11 4.50 -17.61
N SER A 111 -14.26 3.91 -16.75
CA SER A 111 -14.37 2.51 -16.34
C SER A 111 -15.68 2.20 -15.65
N SER A 112 -16.17 3.10 -14.77
CA SER A 112 -17.43 2.92 -14.07
C SER A 112 -18.63 3.01 -15.01
N VAL A 113 -18.63 3.98 -15.92
CA VAL A 113 -19.66 4.17 -16.95
C VAL A 113 -19.70 2.97 -17.88
N ARG A 114 -18.55 2.46 -18.31
CA ARG A 114 -18.43 1.25 -19.13
C ARG A 114 -19.06 0.03 -18.47
N ILE A 115 -18.85 -0.18 -17.15
CA ILE A 115 -19.45 -1.32 -16.42
C ILE A 115 -20.98 -1.26 -16.50
N LEU A 116 -21.57 -0.09 -16.23
CA LEU A 116 -23.02 0.07 -16.25
C LEU A 116 -23.60 -0.14 -17.66
N ILE A 117 -23.04 0.54 -18.67
CA ILE A 117 -23.57 0.51 -20.04
C ILE A 117 -23.46 -0.87 -20.65
N LYS A 118 -22.31 -1.56 -20.45
CA LYS A 118 -22.15 -2.95 -20.94
C LYS A 118 -23.17 -3.88 -20.29
N LYS A 119 -23.34 -3.81 -18.97
CA LYS A 119 -24.32 -4.64 -18.27
C LYS A 119 -25.75 -4.32 -18.69
N TRP A 120 -26.06 -3.06 -18.93
CA TRP A 120 -27.36 -2.61 -19.42
C TRP A 120 -27.72 -3.23 -20.78
N TYR A 121 -26.78 -3.18 -21.74
CA TYR A 121 -26.94 -3.79 -23.05
C TYR A 121 -27.08 -5.33 -22.95
N GLU A 122 -26.24 -5.99 -22.15
CA GLU A 122 -26.26 -7.44 -21.91
C GLU A 122 -27.58 -7.92 -21.29
N LEU A 123 -28.25 -7.09 -20.49
CA LEU A 123 -29.57 -7.39 -19.93
C LEU A 123 -30.73 -7.13 -20.91
N GLY A 124 -30.44 -6.60 -22.09
CA GLY A 124 -31.44 -6.39 -23.15
C GLY A 124 -32.38 -5.20 -22.90
N TYR A 125 -32.08 -4.28 -22.00
CA TYR A 125 -32.92 -3.09 -21.77
C TYR A 125 -32.65 -2.03 -22.83
N CYS A 126 -33.74 -1.33 -23.25
CA CYS A 126 -33.69 -0.26 -24.25
C CYS A 126 -32.79 0.90 -23.79
N GLY A 127 -32.28 1.68 -24.75
CA GLY A 127 -31.56 2.92 -24.49
C GLY A 127 -30.07 2.88 -24.89
N ILE A 128 -29.49 1.70 -25.16
CA ILE A 128 -28.10 1.54 -25.60
C ILE A 128 -28.07 1.05 -27.05
N SER A 129 -27.22 1.65 -27.89
CA SER A 129 -27.02 1.17 -29.25
C SER A 129 -25.94 0.05 -29.32
N GLU A 130 -26.00 -0.78 -30.38
CA GLU A 130 -25.01 -1.83 -30.61
C GLU A 130 -23.61 -1.24 -30.84
N GLU A 131 -23.53 -0.11 -31.57
CA GLU A 131 -22.28 0.60 -31.82
C GLU A 131 -21.63 1.07 -30.52
N ALA A 132 -22.44 1.60 -29.55
CA ALA A 132 -21.92 1.97 -28.23
C ALA A 132 -21.33 0.79 -27.46
N TYR A 133 -22.01 -0.36 -27.49
CA TYR A 133 -21.52 -1.58 -26.88
C TYR A 133 -20.22 -2.05 -27.51
N GLY A 134 -20.16 -2.09 -28.86
CA GLY A 134 -18.97 -2.45 -29.65
C GLY A 134 -17.80 -1.50 -29.38
N PHE A 135 -18.04 -0.18 -29.34
CA PHE A 135 -17.04 0.83 -29.00
C PHE A 135 -16.44 0.59 -27.60
N LEU A 136 -17.28 0.36 -26.58
CA LEU A 136 -16.82 0.06 -25.23
C LEU A 136 -16.07 -1.27 -25.13
N GLY A 137 -16.35 -2.22 -26.02
CA GLY A 137 -15.59 -3.47 -26.12
C GLY A 137 -14.14 -3.27 -26.58
N LYS A 138 -13.96 -2.38 -27.56
CA LYS A 138 -12.65 -2.04 -28.15
C LYS A 138 -11.86 -1.00 -27.34
N LEU A 139 -12.53 -0.27 -26.43
CA LEU A 139 -11.94 0.82 -25.69
C LEU A 139 -10.88 0.31 -24.71
N VAL A 140 -9.62 0.67 -24.93
CA VAL A 140 -8.53 0.45 -23.97
C VAL A 140 -8.50 1.59 -22.95
N ILE A 141 -8.73 1.26 -21.69
CA ILE A 141 -8.62 2.20 -20.56
C ILE A 141 -7.37 1.83 -19.78
N PRO A 142 -6.34 2.68 -19.75
CA PRO A 142 -5.11 2.40 -18.99
C PRO A 142 -5.41 2.21 -17.51
N ASP A 143 -4.81 1.19 -16.90
CA ASP A 143 -4.87 1.01 -15.45
C ASP A 143 -4.11 2.13 -14.73
N ASN A 144 -4.62 2.54 -13.58
CA ASN A 144 -3.92 3.48 -12.72
C ASN A 144 -2.64 2.83 -12.18
N LYS A 145 -1.52 3.54 -12.24
CA LYS A 145 -0.26 3.11 -11.63
C LYS A 145 -0.43 3.01 -10.12
N LYS A 146 -0.63 1.78 -9.65
CA LYS A 146 -0.86 1.49 -8.23
C LYS A 146 0.48 1.52 -7.48
N GLY A 147 0.46 2.02 -6.22
CA GLY A 147 1.65 2.03 -5.36
C GLY A 147 2.66 3.14 -5.62
N GLU A 148 2.45 4.02 -6.61
CA GLU A 148 3.40 5.09 -6.94
C GLU A 148 3.66 6.05 -5.76
N VAL A 149 2.64 6.32 -4.94
CA VAL A 149 2.73 7.15 -3.73
C VAL A 149 3.70 6.56 -2.70
N VAL A 150 3.74 5.24 -2.57
CA VAL A 150 4.69 4.53 -1.70
C VAL A 150 6.08 4.52 -2.32
N ARG A 151 6.16 4.17 -3.62
CA ARG A 151 7.42 4.11 -4.39
C ARG A 151 8.15 5.45 -4.37
N ARG A 152 7.44 6.57 -4.56
CA ARG A 152 8.00 7.93 -4.52
C ARG A 152 8.21 8.47 -3.11
N ARG A 153 7.82 7.73 -2.06
CA ARG A 153 7.84 8.21 -0.66
C ARG A 153 7.17 9.59 -0.53
N ASP A 154 6.01 9.75 -1.17
CA ASP A 154 5.28 11.02 -1.18
C ASP A 154 5.13 11.57 0.23
N GLN A 155 5.56 12.81 0.45
CA GLN A 155 5.63 13.41 1.79
C GLN A 155 4.24 13.64 2.40
N VAL A 156 3.23 13.89 1.57
CA VAL A 156 1.87 14.23 2.01
C VAL A 156 0.94 13.01 2.03
N LYS A 157 1.07 12.09 1.07
CA LYS A 157 0.16 10.96 0.85
C LYS A 157 0.80 9.60 1.11
N GLY A 158 2.13 9.53 1.16
CA GLY A 158 2.92 8.32 1.36
C GLY A 158 2.97 7.83 2.81
N PRO A 159 3.85 6.87 3.12
CA PRO A 159 4.05 6.40 4.48
C PRO A 159 4.53 7.53 5.40
N PHE A 160 4.19 7.44 6.67
CA PHE A 160 4.77 8.30 7.69
C PHE A 160 6.24 7.97 7.90
N THR A 161 7.04 8.99 8.26
CA THR A 161 8.35 8.77 8.89
C THR A 161 8.16 8.25 10.32
N ASP A 162 9.25 7.81 10.94
CA ASP A 162 9.19 7.39 12.35
C ASP A 162 8.86 8.60 13.26
N ILE A 163 9.35 9.80 12.92
CA ILE A 163 9.06 11.05 13.65
C ILE A 163 7.60 11.44 13.50
N GLU A 164 7.05 11.45 12.27
CA GLU A 164 5.64 11.75 12.02
C GLU A 164 4.71 10.79 12.76
N LEU A 165 5.02 9.47 12.72
CA LEU A 165 4.24 8.46 13.41
C LEU A 165 4.30 8.65 14.92
N GLN A 166 5.49 8.85 15.49
CA GLN A 166 5.68 9.07 16.91
C GLN A 166 4.95 10.33 17.39
N SER A 167 5.07 11.43 16.65
CA SER A 167 4.36 12.69 16.94
C SER A 167 2.84 12.50 16.98
N PHE A 168 2.29 11.67 16.05
CA PHE A 168 0.87 11.33 16.06
C PHE A 168 0.48 10.50 17.28
N LEU A 169 1.26 9.47 17.64
CA LEU A 169 0.97 8.63 18.80
C LEU A 169 1.01 9.44 20.12
N GLU A 170 1.99 10.30 20.29
CA GLU A 170 2.07 11.21 21.43
C GLU A 170 0.89 12.19 21.48
N ALA A 171 0.47 12.70 20.31
CA ALA A 171 -0.69 13.58 20.22
C ALA A 171 -1.99 12.85 20.62
N CYS A 172 -2.14 11.55 20.30
CA CYS A 172 -3.27 10.77 20.78
C CYS A 172 -3.36 10.73 22.29
N TYR A 173 -2.24 10.48 22.98
CA TYR A 173 -2.21 10.46 24.44
C TYR A 173 -2.42 11.85 25.03
N ARG A 174 -1.77 12.89 24.48
CA ARG A 174 -1.98 14.28 24.95
C ARG A 174 -3.44 14.74 24.78
N ALA A 175 -4.08 14.38 23.68
CA ALA A 175 -5.49 14.71 23.46
C ALA A 175 -6.41 13.99 24.43
N TYR A 176 -6.10 12.75 24.78
CA TYR A 176 -6.84 11.97 25.76
C TYR A 176 -6.64 12.52 27.19
N ASP A 177 -5.42 12.80 27.61
CA ASP A 177 -5.09 13.36 28.93
C ASP A 177 -5.74 14.74 29.16
N LYS A 178 -5.88 15.54 28.09
CA LYS A 178 -6.58 16.82 28.10
C LYS A 178 -8.11 16.68 27.94
N ALA A 179 -8.65 15.46 27.97
CA ALA A 179 -10.07 15.15 27.76
C ALA A 179 -10.67 15.73 26.46
N LYS A 180 -9.84 15.97 25.43
CA LYS A 180 -10.28 16.40 24.10
C LYS A 180 -10.85 15.27 23.26
N ILE A 181 -10.41 14.04 23.54
CA ILE A 181 -10.94 12.80 22.96
C ILE A 181 -11.29 11.83 24.09
N ASP A 182 -12.26 10.96 23.81
CA ASP A 182 -12.64 9.88 24.71
C ASP A 182 -11.82 8.61 24.48
N ILE A 183 -11.99 7.61 25.36
CA ILE A 183 -11.29 6.33 25.27
C ILE A 183 -11.62 5.57 23.97
N THR A 184 -12.85 5.73 23.42
CA THR A 184 -13.27 5.12 22.17
C THR A 184 -12.47 5.68 21.00
N GLN A 185 -12.29 7.00 20.95
CA GLN A 185 -11.49 7.68 19.93
C GLN A 185 -10.00 7.33 20.05
N LEU A 186 -9.46 7.26 21.28
CA LEU A 186 -8.10 6.80 21.53
C LEU A 186 -7.89 5.36 21.05
N ALA A 187 -8.81 4.45 21.40
CA ALA A 187 -8.74 3.05 20.97
C ALA A 187 -8.80 2.91 19.44
N MET A 188 -9.66 3.68 18.76
CA MET A 188 -9.72 3.72 17.29
C MET A 188 -8.40 4.17 16.67
N ALA A 189 -7.81 5.26 17.17
CA ALA A 189 -6.59 5.83 16.65
C ALA A 189 -5.39 4.90 16.85
N LEU A 190 -5.19 4.34 18.04
CA LEU A 190 -4.07 3.44 18.32
C LEU A 190 -4.21 2.10 17.60
N LEU A 191 -5.44 1.56 17.46
CA LEU A 191 -5.67 0.32 16.74
C LEU A 191 -5.36 0.44 15.23
N ILE A 192 -5.76 1.55 14.61
CA ILE A 192 -5.41 1.86 13.20
C ILE A 192 -3.90 2.03 13.05
N SER A 193 -3.28 2.77 13.95
CA SER A 193 -1.83 3.05 13.91
C SER A 193 -0.99 1.77 14.03
N ALA A 194 -1.38 0.88 14.94
CA ALA A 194 -0.66 -0.37 15.17
C ALA A 194 -0.86 -1.40 14.05
N THR A 195 -2.03 -1.43 13.40
CA THR A 195 -2.39 -2.51 12.49
C THR A 195 -2.42 -2.14 11.01
N GLY A 196 -2.54 -0.86 10.68
CA GLY A 196 -2.71 -0.41 9.29
C GLY A 196 -3.97 -0.97 8.61
N ARG A 197 -4.95 -1.45 9.39
CA ARG A 197 -6.18 -2.03 8.87
C ARG A 197 -7.11 -0.99 8.28
N ARG A 198 -8.01 -1.42 7.40
CA ARG A 198 -9.01 -0.51 6.83
C ARG A 198 -10.04 -0.11 7.88
N PRO A 199 -10.50 1.13 7.92
CA PRO A 199 -11.51 1.59 8.90
C PRO A 199 -12.74 0.69 8.98
N LEU A 200 -13.21 0.17 7.86
CA LEU A 200 -14.35 -0.76 7.83
C LEU A 200 -14.06 -2.08 8.59
N GLN A 201 -12.82 -2.59 8.54
CA GLN A 201 -12.44 -3.79 9.31
C GLN A 201 -12.48 -3.52 10.81
N ILE A 202 -11.94 -2.38 11.22
CA ILE A 202 -11.92 -1.96 12.63
C ILE A 202 -13.35 -1.70 13.12
N SER A 203 -14.18 -1.03 12.34
CA SER A 203 -15.57 -0.74 12.73
C SER A 203 -16.42 -1.99 12.91
N GLN A 204 -16.08 -3.11 12.24
CA GLN A 204 -16.80 -4.39 12.34
C GLN A 204 -16.31 -5.30 13.46
N MET A 205 -15.35 -4.88 14.27
CA MET A 205 -14.87 -5.68 15.41
C MET A 205 -15.92 -5.81 16.50
N LYS A 206 -15.88 -6.93 17.21
CA LYS A 206 -16.74 -7.25 18.35
C LYS A 206 -15.90 -7.44 19.62
N VAL A 207 -16.56 -7.42 20.76
CA VAL A 207 -15.93 -7.66 22.08
C VAL A 207 -15.17 -8.99 22.12
N SER A 208 -15.75 -10.05 21.53
CA SER A 208 -15.14 -11.38 21.44
C SER A 208 -13.85 -11.45 20.61
N ASP A 209 -13.53 -10.39 19.86
CA ASP A 209 -12.30 -10.34 19.06
C ASP A 209 -11.05 -10.05 19.90
N ILE A 210 -11.21 -9.54 21.12
CA ILE A 210 -10.12 -9.16 22.01
C ILE A 210 -9.83 -10.32 22.97
N LYS A 211 -8.75 -11.07 22.70
CA LYS A 211 -8.46 -12.34 23.38
C LYS A 211 -7.11 -12.30 24.09
N ARG A 212 -7.07 -12.97 25.25
CA ARG A 212 -5.84 -13.33 25.95
C ARG A 212 -5.69 -14.84 25.91
N ILE A 213 -4.60 -15.32 25.35
CA ILE A 213 -4.30 -16.75 25.20
C ILE A 213 -3.17 -17.09 26.17
N LYS A 214 -3.37 -18.04 27.04
CA LYS A 214 -2.32 -18.56 27.94
C LYS A 214 -1.36 -19.41 27.11
N LEU A 215 -0.08 -19.07 27.12
CA LEU A 215 0.97 -19.82 26.44
C LEU A 215 1.60 -20.84 27.40
N ASN A 216 1.96 -20.40 28.62
CA ASN A 216 2.53 -21.17 29.70
C ASN A 216 1.97 -20.68 31.03
N GLU A 217 2.37 -21.28 32.18
CA GLU A 217 1.87 -20.90 33.50
C GLU A 217 2.01 -19.40 33.80
N ASN A 218 3.11 -18.77 33.33
CA ASN A 218 3.45 -17.37 33.62
C ASN A 218 3.45 -16.45 32.38
N SER A 219 3.05 -16.94 31.19
CA SER A 219 3.08 -16.13 29.97
C SER A 219 1.77 -16.13 29.20
N PHE A 220 1.41 -14.96 28.68
CA PHE A 220 0.21 -14.73 27.90
C PHE A 220 0.54 -14.12 26.55
N SER A 221 -0.20 -14.47 25.53
CA SER A 221 -0.25 -13.79 24.25
C SER A 221 -1.54 -13.00 24.15
N TYR A 222 -1.43 -11.75 23.73
CA TYR A 222 -2.56 -10.86 23.49
C TYR A 222 -2.87 -10.86 22.01
N VAL A 223 -4.10 -11.21 21.65
CA VAL A 223 -4.50 -11.45 20.25
C VAL A 223 -5.78 -10.69 19.96
N ILE A 224 -5.83 -10.06 18.79
CA ILE A 224 -7.04 -9.47 18.24
C ILE A 224 -7.44 -10.19 16.94
N SER A 225 -8.73 -10.47 16.79
CA SER A 225 -9.33 -11.04 15.58
C SER A 225 -9.93 -9.92 14.75
N ILE A 226 -9.39 -9.66 13.55
CA ILE A 226 -9.88 -8.57 12.69
C ILE A 226 -10.64 -9.16 11.50
N PRO A 227 -11.89 -8.72 11.26
CA PRO A 227 -12.68 -9.17 10.12
C PRO A 227 -11.99 -8.86 8.79
N ARG A 228 -12.07 -9.79 7.85
CA ARG A 228 -11.58 -9.59 6.48
C ARG A 228 -12.66 -8.94 5.63
N ILE A 229 -12.26 -8.04 4.75
CA ILE A 229 -13.14 -7.38 3.78
C ILE A 229 -12.54 -7.46 2.38
N LYS A 230 -13.35 -7.23 1.35
CA LYS A 230 -12.93 -7.31 -0.07
C LYS A 230 -12.54 -8.71 -0.55
N GLN A 231 -12.99 -9.75 0.14
CA GLN A 231 -12.78 -11.15 -0.24
C GLN A 231 -14.01 -11.74 -0.97
N GLY A 232 -15.02 -10.93 -1.27
CA GLY A 232 -16.31 -11.40 -1.78
C GLY A 232 -17.22 -12.05 -0.73
N LEU A 233 -16.77 -12.14 0.51
CA LEU A 233 -17.46 -12.73 1.65
C LEU A 233 -18.42 -11.73 2.30
N GLY A 234 -19.40 -12.23 3.05
CA GLY A 234 -20.35 -11.46 3.83
C GLY A 234 -19.78 -10.89 5.14
N PHE A 235 -20.66 -10.30 5.94
CA PHE A 235 -20.29 -9.67 7.21
C PHE A 235 -19.66 -10.67 8.16
N ARG A 236 -18.36 -10.47 8.48
CA ARG A 236 -17.56 -11.25 9.44
C ARG A 236 -17.47 -12.77 9.13
N GLU A 237 -17.66 -13.20 7.91
CA GLU A 237 -17.51 -14.61 7.52
C GLU A 237 -16.05 -15.12 7.66
N SER A 238 -15.08 -14.23 7.65
CA SER A 238 -13.67 -14.56 7.86
C SER A 238 -12.98 -13.49 8.70
N CYS A 239 -12.10 -13.94 9.61
CA CYS A 239 -11.26 -13.06 10.44
C CYS A 239 -9.80 -13.50 10.38
N ARG A 240 -8.89 -12.59 10.70
CA ARG A 240 -7.47 -12.89 10.92
C ARG A 240 -7.05 -12.47 12.32
N ASN A 241 -6.17 -13.28 12.91
CA ASN A 241 -5.65 -13.05 14.24
C ASN A 241 -4.29 -12.34 14.18
N TYR A 242 -4.11 -11.32 15.03
CA TYR A 242 -2.88 -10.55 15.15
C TYR A 242 -2.47 -10.47 16.61
N ARG A 243 -1.18 -10.67 16.86
CA ARG A 243 -0.61 -10.38 18.18
C ARG A 243 -0.49 -8.87 18.37
N VAL A 244 -0.78 -8.43 19.59
CA VAL A 244 -0.67 -7.01 19.99
C VAL A 244 0.09 -6.90 21.30
N THR A 245 0.55 -5.68 21.62
CA THR A 245 1.18 -5.37 22.91
C THR A 245 0.14 -5.46 24.03
N LYS A 246 0.62 -5.68 25.26
CA LYS A 246 -0.22 -5.69 26.44
C LYS A 246 -0.97 -4.37 26.62
N ASP A 247 -0.30 -3.25 26.39
CA ASP A 247 -0.89 -1.90 26.58
C ASP A 247 -2.08 -1.66 25.63
N LEU A 248 -1.93 -2.05 24.34
CA LEU A 248 -3.03 -1.95 23.40
C LEU A 248 -4.17 -2.91 23.78
N TYR A 249 -3.85 -4.13 24.21
CA TYR A 249 -4.85 -5.06 24.70
C TYR A 249 -5.63 -4.50 25.90
N ASP A 250 -4.94 -3.94 26.90
CA ASP A 250 -5.57 -3.39 28.10
C ASP A 250 -6.49 -2.20 27.76
N LEU A 251 -6.07 -1.33 26.84
CA LEU A 251 -6.91 -0.26 26.30
C LEU A 251 -8.17 -0.81 25.62
N LEU A 252 -8.02 -1.82 24.77
CA LEU A 252 -9.15 -2.44 24.07
C LEU A 252 -10.09 -3.19 25.02
N ARG A 253 -9.58 -3.75 26.12
CA ARG A 253 -10.42 -4.33 27.18
C ARG A 253 -11.28 -3.27 27.87
N LYS A 254 -10.71 -2.12 28.23
CA LYS A 254 -11.49 -0.99 28.77
C LYS A 254 -12.57 -0.54 27.79
N GLN A 255 -12.26 -0.51 26.47
CA GLN A 255 -13.26 -0.21 25.44
C GLN A 255 -14.35 -1.30 25.38
N CYS A 256 -14.02 -2.60 25.54
CA CYS A 256 -15.01 -3.67 25.63
C CYS A 256 -15.99 -3.45 26.79
N ASP A 257 -15.45 -3.15 27.98
CA ASP A 257 -16.25 -2.95 29.19
C ASP A 257 -17.21 -1.76 29.00
N LEU A 258 -16.73 -0.66 28.43
CA LEU A 258 -17.57 0.50 28.10
C LEU A 258 -18.69 0.14 27.10
N SER A 259 -18.39 -0.68 26.10
CA SER A 259 -19.39 -1.09 25.11
C SER A 259 -20.45 -2.02 25.72
N ILE A 260 -20.03 -2.93 26.59
CA ILE A 260 -20.94 -3.81 27.35
C ILE A 260 -21.86 -2.96 28.24
N GLU A 261 -21.33 -2.00 28.97
CA GLU A 261 -22.08 -1.13 29.86
C GLU A 261 -23.13 -0.29 29.08
N LYS A 262 -22.75 0.28 27.93
CA LYS A 262 -23.70 1.00 27.05
C LYS A 262 -24.86 0.12 26.60
N ILE A 263 -24.59 -1.13 26.21
CA ILE A 263 -25.66 -2.04 25.78
C ILE A 263 -26.55 -2.45 26.95
N ARG A 264 -25.97 -2.76 28.13
CA ARG A 264 -26.75 -3.04 29.35
C ARG A 264 -27.69 -1.90 29.71
N GLY A 265 -27.19 -0.65 29.66
CA GLY A 265 -27.99 0.54 29.94
C GLY A 265 -29.16 0.73 28.96
N VAL A 266 -29.00 0.36 27.68
CA VAL A 266 -30.08 0.43 26.69
C VAL A 266 -31.11 -0.69 26.87
N LEU A 267 -30.66 -1.92 27.11
CA LEU A 267 -31.53 -3.07 27.26
C LEU A 267 -32.19 -3.17 28.63
N ASN A 268 -31.61 -2.50 29.63
CA ASN A 268 -32.02 -2.53 31.03
C ASN A 268 -32.21 -3.95 31.59
N ARG A 269 -31.29 -4.86 31.22
CA ARG A 269 -31.24 -6.26 31.67
C ARG A 269 -29.83 -6.83 31.59
N GLU A 270 -29.61 -7.93 32.26
CA GLU A 270 -28.37 -8.70 32.11
C GLU A 270 -28.30 -9.38 30.72
N LEU A 271 -27.08 -9.49 30.24
CA LEU A 271 -26.77 -10.06 28.92
C LEU A 271 -26.33 -11.54 29.10
N ILE A 272 -26.80 -12.39 28.24
CA ILE A 272 -26.31 -13.76 28.15
C ILE A 272 -24.95 -13.83 27.46
N ASN A 273 -24.15 -14.88 27.71
CA ASN A 273 -22.81 -15.02 27.15
C ASN A 273 -22.75 -14.84 25.63
N LYS A 274 -23.71 -15.42 24.90
CA LYS A 274 -23.81 -15.30 23.45
C LYS A 274 -24.05 -13.86 22.98
N GLU A 275 -24.76 -13.06 23.75
CA GLU A 275 -24.95 -11.64 23.45
C GLU A 275 -23.68 -10.84 23.75
N LEU A 276 -23.01 -11.11 24.90
CA LEU A 276 -21.75 -10.48 25.27
C LEU A 276 -20.68 -10.63 24.18
N GLU A 277 -20.54 -11.85 23.64
CA GLU A 277 -19.59 -12.14 22.57
C GLU A 277 -19.88 -11.36 21.27
N ASN A 278 -21.16 -11.01 21.06
CA ASN A 278 -21.62 -10.38 19.83
C ASN A 278 -21.78 -8.86 19.89
N ILE A 279 -21.45 -8.24 21.01
CA ILE A 279 -21.47 -6.78 21.14
C ILE A 279 -20.42 -6.13 20.21
N PRO A 280 -20.78 -5.10 19.42
CA PRO A 280 -19.80 -4.33 18.68
C PRO A 280 -18.73 -3.70 19.59
N LEU A 281 -17.46 -3.76 19.21
CA LEU A 281 -16.38 -3.09 19.96
C LEU A 281 -16.56 -1.57 19.94
N PHE A 282 -16.99 -1.03 18.80
CA PHE A 282 -17.30 0.38 18.62
C PHE A 282 -18.77 0.54 18.23
N ILE A 283 -19.54 1.19 19.06
CA ILE A 283 -20.99 1.27 18.99
C ILE A 283 -21.42 2.65 18.51
N SER A 284 -22.35 2.71 17.57
CA SER A 284 -23.03 3.95 17.17
C SER A 284 -24.17 4.28 18.14
N LEU A 285 -23.96 5.28 18.99
CA LEU A 285 -24.98 5.73 19.97
C LEU A 285 -26.30 6.13 19.27
N GLN A 286 -26.21 6.87 18.17
CA GLN A 286 -27.39 7.26 17.38
C GLN A 286 -28.24 6.07 16.94
N LYS A 287 -27.60 4.92 16.62
CA LYS A 287 -28.30 3.71 16.24
C LYS A 287 -28.87 2.94 17.43
N LEU A 288 -28.19 2.96 18.56
CA LEU A 288 -28.75 2.37 19.79
C LEU A 288 -30.08 3.02 20.18
N GLU A 289 -30.16 4.33 20.11
CA GLU A 289 -31.41 5.06 20.37
C GLU A 289 -32.51 4.64 19.38
N SER A 290 -32.17 4.53 18.09
CA SER A 290 -33.12 4.04 17.06
C SER A 290 -33.64 2.63 17.36
N PHE A 291 -32.78 1.71 17.80
CA PHE A 291 -33.20 0.34 18.17
C PHE A 291 -34.08 0.31 19.41
N LYS A 292 -33.84 1.20 20.37
CA LYS A 292 -34.71 1.36 21.55
C LYS A 292 -36.10 1.81 21.16
N ILE A 293 -36.22 2.77 20.25
CA ILE A 293 -37.50 3.29 19.77
C ILE A 293 -38.27 2.22 18.98
N ASN A 294 -37.57 1.47 18.12
CA ASN A 294 -38.20 0.48 17.22
C ASN A 294 -38.31 -0.92 17.83
N ASN A 295 -37.81 -1.16 19.04
CA ASN A 295 -37.73 -2.46 19.69
C ASN A 295 -36.96 -3.54 18.86
N GLU A 296 -35.93 -3.12 18.09
CA GLU A 296 -35.16 -3.97 17.17
C GLU A 296 -33.84 -4.47 17.81
N PHE A 297 -33.83 -4.81 19.09
CA PHE A 297 -32.61 -5.13 19.85
C PHE A 297 -31.81 -6.32 19.30
N ARG A 298 -32.48 -7.27 18.63
CA ARG A 298 -31.77 -8.41 18.00
C ARG A 298 -30.75 -7.96 16.97
N GLU A 299 -31.00 -6.89 16.25
CA GLU A 299 -30.12 -6.33 15.22
C GLU A 299 -28.75 -5.91 15.78
N ILE A 300 -28.65 -5.57 17.07
CA ILE A 300 -27.40 -5.22 17.75
C ILE A 300 -26.37 -6.36 17.64
N PHE A 301 -26.82 -7.60 17.73
CA PHE A 301 -25.96 -8.78 17.85
C PHE A 301 -25.74 -9.53 16.53
N VAL A 302 -26.67 -9.42 15.58
CA VAL A 302 -26.67 -10.26 14.35
C VAL A 302 -26.21 -9.54 13.11
N SER A 303 -26.26 -8.19 13.09
CA SER A 303 -25.93 -7.40 11.92
C SER A 303 -24.84 -6.36 12.17
N ASP A 304 -24.44 -5.62 11.13
CA ASP A 304 -23.49 -4.51 11.25
C ASP A 304 -24.17 -3.18 11.65
N LYS A 305 -25.50 -3.17 11.83
CA LYS A 305 -26.29 -1.93 12.00
C LYS A 305 -25.94 -1.15 13.27
N ALA A 306 -25.55 -1.85 14.36
CA ALA A 306 -25.17 -1.21 15.62
C ALA A 306 -23.71 -0.75 15.65
N HIS A 307 -22.87 -1.24 14.75
CA HIS A 307 -21.47 -0.86 14.67
C HIS A 307 -21.30 0.62 14.31
N GLU A 308 -20.18 1.23 14.74
CA GLU A 308 -19.86 2.60 14.37
C GLU A 308 -19.56 2.71 12.87
N TYR A 309 -19.74 3.89 12.29
CA TYR A 309 -19.41 4.14 10.88
C TYR A 309 -17.89 4.18 10.68
N SER A 310 -17.42 3.59 9.60
CA SER A 310 -16.00 3.66 9.23
C SER A 310 -15.49 5.10 9.06
N LEU A 311 -16.37 6.04 8.66
CA LEU A 311 -16.05 7.45 8.55
C LEU A 311 -15.70 8.08 9.91
N LYS A 312 -16.30 7.62 11.02
CA LYS A 312 -15.99 8.12 12.37
C LYS A 312 -14.51 7.92 12.71
N ILE A 313 -13.94 6.77 12.31
CA ILE A 313 -12.50 6.49 12.50
C ILE A 313 -11.66 7.50 11.73
N ASN A 314 -11.98 7.78 10.46
CA ASN A 314 -11.26 8.78 9.67
C ASN A 314 -11.31 10.17 10.33
N ASN A 315 -12.52 10.58 10.73
CA ASN A 315 -12.74 11.88 11.36
C ASN A 315 -11.99 11.99 12.70
N THR A 316 -11.91 10.91 13.48
CA THR A 316 -11.13 10.87 14.73
C THR A 316 -9.65 11.12 14.48
N LEU A 317 -9.06 10.47 13.47
CA LEU A 317 -7.65 10.66 13.13
C LEU A 317 -7.35 12.11 12.72
N THR A 318 -8.20 12.67 11.85
CA THR A 318 -8.07 14.06 11.40
C THR A 318 -8.25 15.03 12.54
N PHE A 319 -9.26 14.81 13.38
CA PHE A 319 -9.54 15.63 14.56
C PHE A 319 -8.36 15.70 15.54
N ILE A 320 -7.72 14.55 15.82
CA ILE A 320 -6.52 14.52 16.68
C ILE A 320 -5.39 15.35 16.07
N ALA A 321 -5.12 15.16 14.76
CA ALA A 321 -4.05 15.88 14.07
C ALA A 321 -4.28 17.39 14.05
N GLU A 322 -5.52 17.83 13.90
CA GLU A 322 -5.92 19.24 13.91
C GLU A 322 -5.86 19.83 15.31
N THR A 323 -6.43 19.14 16.30
CA THR A 323 -6.56 19.62 17.67
C THR A 323 -5.22 19.76 18.39
N GLU A 324 -4.28 18.84 18.13
CA GLU A 324 -2.93 18.89 18.69
C GLU A 324 -1.92 19.58 17.76
N ASN A 325 -2.39 20.13 16.61
CA ASN A 325 -1.61 20.88 15.63
C ASN A 325 -0.28 20.19 15.28
N ILE A 326 -0.37 18.94 14.83
CA ILE A 326 0.82 18.16 14.49
C ILE A 326 1.42 18.70 13.19
N ILE A 327 2.71 19.06 13.23
CA ILE A 327 3.45 19.55 12.05
C ILE A 327 4.37 18.45 11.53
N SER A 328 4.40 18.25 10.22
CA SER A 328 5.32 17.34 9.56
C SER A 328 6.71 17.97 9.47
N GLU A 329 7.76 17.24 9.86
CA GLU A 329 9.15 17.67 9.71
C GLU A 329 9.61 17.72 8.26
N ARG A 330 8.87 17.07 7.34
CA ARG A 330 9.20 17.04 5.90
C ARG A 330 8.62 18.20 5.12
N THR A 331 7.43 18.67 5.48
CA THR A 331 6.71 19.70 4.72
C THR A 331 6.61 21.02 5.48
N TYR A 332 6.88 21.02 6.80
CA TYR A 332 6.64 22.13 7.72
C TYR A 332 5.18 22.61 7.74
N GLU A 333 4.27 21.79 7.22
CA GLU A 333 2.83 22.01 7.22
C GLU A 333 2.14 21.05 8.18
N ARG A 334 0.83 21.26 8.41
CA ARG A 334 0.03 20.37 9.23
C ARG A 334 0.06 18.95 8.65
N LEU A 335 0.33 17.97 9.52
CA LEU A 335 0.44 16.57 9.14
C LEU A 335 -0.89 16.07 8.56
N ASN A 336 -0.88 15.64 7.31
CA ASN A 336 -2.02 14.98 6.68
C ASN A 336 -2.15 13.57 7.26
N VAL A 337 -3.17 13.33 8.08
CA VAL A 337 -3.41 12.04 8.72
C VAL A 337 -4.63 11.35 8.13
N ASN A 338 -4.42 10.15 7.60
CA ASN A 338 -5.50 9.31 7.07
C ASN A 338 -5.13 7.81 7.19
N PRO A 339 -6.12 6.89 7.24
CA PRO A 339 -5.87 5.45 7.44
C PRO A 339 -4.97 4.80 6.40
N ARG A 340 -4.93 5.33 5.17
CA ARG A 340 -4.10 4.77 4.10
C ARG A 340 -2.63 4.99 4.37
N ARG A 341 -2.24 6.13 4.95
CA ARG A 341 -0.86 6.41 5.33
C ARG A 341 -0.35 5.44 6.40
N PHE A 342 -1.16 5.15 7.43
CA PHE A 342 -0.82 4.11 8.44
C PHE A 342 -0.60 2.76 7.79
N ARG A 343 -1.46 2.38 6.84
CA ARG A 343 -1.30 1.13 6.10
C ARG A 343 -0.01 1.09 5.30
N TYR A 344 0.35 2.18 4.63
CA TYR A 344 1.62 2.31 3.93
C TYR A 344 2.80 2.22 4.90
N THR A 345 2.71 2.87 6.05
CA THR A 345 3.75 2.84 7.09
C THR A 345 3.99 1.43 7.63
N VAL A 346 2.92 0.70 7.97
CA VAL A 346 3.03 -0.69 8.43
C VAL A 346 3.70 -1.58 7.36
N GLY A 347 3.28 -1.46 6.08
CA GLY A 347 3.89 -2.21 4.98
C GLY A 347 5.36 -1.86 4.74
N THR A 348 5.70 -0.56 4.76
CA THR A 348 7.07 -0.09 4.54
C THR A 348 7.99 -0.48 5.71
N ARG A 349 7.51 -0.39 6.97
CA ARG A 349 8.28 -0.83 8.15
C ARG A 349 8.53 -2.33 8.13
N ALA A 350 7.50 -3.14 7.81
CA ALA A 350 7.67 -4.58 7.67
C ALA A 350 8.70 -4.94 6.59
N ALA A 351 8.67 -4.25 5.43
CA ALA A 351 9.67 -4.42 4.39
C ALA A 351 11.08 -4.02 4.87
N ARG A 352 11.20 -2.90 5.60
CA ARG A 352 12.46 -2.43 6.19
C ARG A 352 13.04 -3.44 7.20
N GLU A 353 12.16 -4.15 7.91
CA GLU A 353 12.51 -5.24 8.83
C GLU A 353 12.81 -6.57 8.13
N GLY A 354 12.78 -6.62 6.80
CA GLY A 354 13.12 -7.80 5.99
C GLY A 354 11.97 -8.78 5.75
N ALA A 355 10.71 -8.37 6.03
CA ALA A 355 9.56 -9.22 5.74
C ALA A 355 9.39 -9.44 4.22
N SER A 356 9.13 -10.69 3.83
CA SER A 356 8.85 -11.03 2.43
C SER A 356 7.52 -10.43 1.95
N GLU A 357 7.33 -10.33 0.63
CA GLU A 357 6.08 -9.86 0.02
C GLU A 357 4.85 -10.63 0.50
N LEU A 358 4.98 -11.94 0.71
CA LEU A 358 3.92 -12.79 1.23
C LEU A 358 3.53 -12.39 2.66
N VAL A 359 4.53 -12.17 3.53
CA VAL A 359 4.32 -11.74 4.92
C VAL A 359 3.66 -10.35 4.95
N ILE A 360 4.12 -9.42 4.10
CA ILE A 360 3.52 -8.08 3.98
C ILE A 360 2.08 -8.16 3.46
N ALA A 361 1.81 -9.02 2.46
CA ALA A 361 0.46 -9.25 1.96
C ALA A 361 -0.46 -9.76 3.06
N GLU A 362 0.00 -10.71 3.85
CA GLU A 362 -0.73 -11.24 4.98
C GLU A 362 -0.95 -10.21 6.08
N LEU A 363 0.11 -9.49 6.46
CA LEU A 363 0.06 -8.41 7.45
C LEU A 363 -0.95 -7.33 7.05
N LEU A 364 -1.03 -6.97 5.78
CA LEU A 364 -1.94 -5.96 5.25
C LEU A 364 -3.30 -6.52 4.81
N ASP A 365 -3.56 -7.83 4.93
CA ASP A 365 -4.77 -8.48 4.42
C ASP A 365 -5.01 -8.20 2.92
N HIS A 366 -3.96 -8.37 2.12
CA HIS A 366 -4.08 -8.42 0.67
C HIS A 366 -4.47 -9.83 0.21
N SER A 367 -5.29 -9.93 -0.83
CA SER A 367 -5.66 -11.20 -1.46
C SER A 367 -4.58 -11.72 -2.43
N THR A 368 -3.69 -10.82 -2.88
CA THR A 368 -2.60 -11.11 -3.82
C THR A 368 -1.35 -10.33 -3.43
N THR A 369 -0.17 -10.83 -3.81
CA THR A 369 1.11 -10.12 -3.62
C THR A 369 1.34 -9.00 -4.61
N GLN A 370 0.53 -8.90 -5.67
CA GLN A 370 0.67 -7.90 -6.75
C GLN A 370 0.83 -6.44 -6.26
N TYR A 371 0.34 -6.14 -5.05
CA TYR A 371 0.40 -4.79 -4.46
C TYR A 371 1.45 -4.65 -3.36
N THR A 372 2.22 -5.69 -3.07
CA THR A 372 3.22 -5.70 -1.99
C THR A 372 4.64 -5.51 -2.48
N GLY A 373 4.94 -5.83 -3.73
CA GLY A 373 6.26 -5.59 -4.35
C GLY A 373 6.72 -4.13 -4.19
N VAL A 374 5.80 -3.17 -4.27
CA VAL A 374 6.08 -1.74 -4.09
C VAL A 374 6.70 -1.38 -2.71
N TYR A 375 6.51 -2.20 -1.69
CA TYR A 375 7.12 -2.00 -0.37
C TYR A 375 8.55 -2.55 -0.31
N VAL A 376 8.87 -3.57 -1.13
CA VAL A 376 10.15 -4.30 -1.12
C VAL A 376 11.12 -3.74 -2.16
N GLU A 377 10.64 -3.29 -3.33
CA GLU A 377 11.44 -2.86 -4.49
C GLU A 377 12.45 -1.72 -4.18
N PHE A 378 12.23 -0.89 -3.18
CA PHE A 378 13.01 0.32 -2.93
C PHE A 378 13.39 0.51 -1.45
N ASN A 379 13.94 -0.53 -0.83
CA ASN A 379 14.42 -0.37 0.53
C ASN A 379 15.95 -0.14 0.52
N ALA A 380 16.37 1.14 0.64
CA ALA A 380 17.79 1.47 0.82
C ALA A 380 18.40 0.76 2.05
N ASP A 381 17.58 0.49 3.08
CA ASP A 381 17.98 -0.28 4.25
C ASP A 381 18.18 -1.78 3.94
N HIS A 382 17.57 -2.30 2.86
CA HIS A 382 17.84 -3.65 2.36
C HIS A 382 19.20 -3.73 1.69
N VAL A 383 19.61 -2.70 0.95
CA VAL A 383 20.94 -2.61 0.35
C VAL A 383 22.00 -2.55 1.46
N ALA A 384 21.78 -1.72 2.49
CA ALA A 384 22.68 -1.65 3.64
C ALA A 384 22.79 -2.98 4.40
N ARG A 385 21.66 -3.68 4.64
CA ARG A 385 21.67 -5.01 5.29
C ARG A 385 22.25 -6.12 4.42
N ILE A 386 22.08 -6.04 3.11
CA ILE A 386 22.75 -6.94 2.17
C ILE A 386 24.23 -6.63 2.18
N ASP A 387 24.64 -5.36 2.18
CA ASP A 387 26.04 -4.96 2.30
C ASP A 387 26.64 -5.40 3.65
N ASP A 388 25.91 -5.28 4.76
CA ASP A 388 26.38 -5.76 6.08
C ASP A 388 26.43 -7.31 6.14
N ALA A 389 25.41 -8.00 5.65
CA ALA A 389 25.36 -9.46 5.72
C ALA A 389 26.26 -10.14 4.69
N VAL A 390 26.50 -9.52 3.54
CA VAL A 390 27.29 -10.04 2.43
C VAL A 390 28.67 -9.39 2.41
N GLY A 391 28.83 -8.22 3.04
CA GLY A 391 30.07 -7.43 3.08
C GLY A 391 31.25 -8.22 3.59
N GLU A 392 31.15 -8.95 4.72
CA GLU A 392 32.17 -9.81 5.25
C GLU A 392 32.51 -11.01 4.33
N HIS A 393 31.51 -11.53 3.62
CA HIS A 393 31.72 -12.64 2.67
C HIS A 393 32.16 -12.14 1.30
N MET A 394 31.75 -10.93 0.90
CA MET A 394 32.19 -10.30 -0.36
C MET A 394 33.52 -9.57 -0.24
N GLN A 395 33.99 -9.22 0.95
CA GLN A 395 35.34 -8.64 1.14
C GLN A 395 36.43 -9.53 0.53
N LYS A 396 36.27 -10.86 0.60
CA LYS A 396 37.14 -11.81 -0.10
C LYS A 396 37.01 -11.78 -1.64
N TYR A 397 35.92 -11.26 -2.19
CA TYR A 397 35.68 -11.13 -3.63
C TYR A 397 35.76 -9.67 -4.10
N ALA A 398 35.84 -8.71 -3.16
CA ALA A 398 35.91 -7.27 -3.43
C ALA A 398 37.32 -6.77 -3.70
N ASP A 399 38.38 -7.59 -3.44
CA ASP A 399 39.71 -7.30 -3.94
C ASP A 399 39.74 -7.56 -5.45
N PHE A 400 39.35 -6.53 -6.20
CA PHE A 400 39.45 -6.54 -7.66
C PHE A 400 40.89 -6.62 -8.12
N PHE A 401 41.78 -6.01 -7.35
CA PHE A 401 43.23 -6.12 -7.52
C PHE A 401 43.79 -7.21 -6.58
N GLN A 402 44.21 -8.30 -7.16
CA GLN A 402 44.74 -9.49 -6.44
C GLN A 402 46.24 -9.50 -6.30
N GLY A 403 46.93 -8.53 -6.90
CA GLY A 403 48.40 -8.45 -6.87
C GLY A 403 48.94 -7.72 -5.64
N LYS A 404 50.26 -7.53 -5.60
CA LYS A 404 50.95 -6.85 -4.51
C LYS A 404 51.68 -5.62 -5.06
N ILE A 405 51.40 -4.42 -4.50
CA ILE A 405 52.07 -3.18 -4.91
C ILE A 405 53.55 -3.21 -4.47
N LEU A 406 54.42 -2.80 -5.39
CA LEU A 406 55.84 -2.63 -5.12
C LEU A 406 56.16 -1.16 -4.84
N ASP A 407 56.79 -0.97 -3.69
CA ASP A 407 57.25 0.34 -3.19
C ASP A 407 58.47 0.85 -3.95
N ASP A 408 59.29 -0.06 -4.49
CA ASP A 408 60.47 0.25 -5.29
C ASP A 408 60.25 -0.11 -6.76
N ASN A 409 60.70 0.78 -7.66
CA ASN A 409 60.62 0.61 -9.12
C ASN A 409 61.71 -0.32 -9.67
N SER A 410 62.44 -1.03 -8.82
CA SER A 410 63.51 -1.95 -9.22
C SER A 410 62.97 -3.29 -9.75
N MET A 411 63.32 -3.64 -10.98
CA MET A 411 63.01 -4.95 -11.58
C MET A 411 64.07 -6.00 -11.22
N LYS A 412 63.62 -7.19 -10.78
CA LYS A 412 64.50 -8.34 -10.62
C LYS A 412 64.72 -9.06 -11.94
N LYS A 413 65.87 -9.81 -12.03
CA LYS A 413 66.36 -10.42 -13.28
C LYS A 413 65.40 -11.37 -14.01
N ASN A 414 64.29 -11.83 -13.38
CA ASN A 414 63.34 -12.76 -13.94
C ASN A 414 61.91 -12.19 -14.04
N GLU A 415 61.71 -10.90 -13.83
CA GLU A 415 60.38 -10.24 -13.87
C GLU A 415 60.15 -9.60 -15.25
N LEU A 416 58.92 -9.76 -15.78
CA LEU A 416 58.53 -9.16 -17.03
C LEU A 416 57.88 -7.77 -16.80
N ALA A 417 58.41 -6.76 -17.50
CA ALA A 417 57.84 -5.42 -17.47
C ALA A 417 56.44 -5.38 -18.08
N VAL A 418 55.47 -4.90 -17.31
CA VAL A 418 54.12 -4.57 -17.80
C VAL A 418 54.09 -3.10 -18.15
N ARG A 419 53.71 -2.81 -19.42
CA ARG A 419 53.69 -1.43 -19.95
C ARG A 419 52.25 -0.96 -20.19
N ASN A 420 52.02 0.33 -20.01
CA ASN A 420 50.74 0.97 -20.38
C ASN A 420 50.63 1.13 -21.91
N LEU A 421 49.53 1.75 -22.37
CA LEU A 421 49.27 2.00 -23.79
C LEU A 421 50.25 3.00 -24.41
N SER A 422 50.90 3.82 -23.59
CA SER A 422 51.94 4.79 -23.99
C SER A 422 53.37 4.22 -23.97
N GLY A 423 53.51 2.92 -23.60
CA GLY A 423 54.83 2.22 -23.54
C GLY A 423 55.57 2.37 -22.23
N GLU A 424 55.05 3.13 -21.24
CA GLU A 424 55.67 3.30 -19.93
C GLU A 424 55.48 2.11 -19.04
N VAL A 425 56.46 1.77 -18.21
CA VAL A 425 56.40 0.64 -17.30
C VAL A 425 55.46 0.96 -16.12
N THR A 426 54.42 0.19 -15.99
CA THR A 426 53.44 0.36 -14.90
C THR A 426 53.63 -0.61 -13.74
N GLY A 427 54.47 -1.61 -13.92
CA GLY A 427 54.77 -2.63 -12.90
C GLY A 427 55.46 -3.83 -13.52
N VAL A 428 55.57 -4.91 -12.74
CA VAL A 428 56.20 -6.18 -13.17
C VAL A 428 55.23 -7.33 -12.98
N CYS A 429 55.43 -8.39 -13.77
CA CYS A 429 54.73 -9.65 -13.65
C CYS A 429 55.73 -10.70 -13.10
N ASP A 430 55.39 -11.38 -12.00
CA ASP A 430 56.16 -12.48 -11.44
C ASP A 430 55.69 -13.87 -11.91
N GLY A 431 54.76 -13.89 -12.88
CA GLY A 431 54.25 -15.12 -13.47
C GLY A 431 55.14 -15.74 -14.52
N CYS A 432 54.71 -16.83 -15.10
CA CYS A 432 55.45 -17.59 -16.13
C CYS A 432 55.63 -16.79 -17.44
N ASN A 433 56.74 -17.04 -18.14
CA ASN A 433 57.16 -16.34 -19.39
C ASN A 433 56.24 -16.47 -20.61
N SER A 434 55.02 -17.01 -20.49
CA SER A 434 54.11 -17.30 -21.59
C SER A 434 52.71 -16.73 -21.43
N CYS A 435 52.55 -15.49 -20.88
CA CYS A 435 51.26 -14.85 -20.80
C CYS A 435 50.76 -14.42 -22.19
N ARG A 436 49.64 -14.99 -22.66
CA ARG A 436 48.97 -14.65 -23.93
C ARG A 436 47.90 -13.57 -23.80
N ALA A 437 47.78 -12.96 -22.64
CA ALA A 437 46.77 -11.93 -22.36
C ALA A 437 47.18 -10.61 -23.05
N ASN A 438 46.15 -9.83 -23.43
CA ASN A 438 46.34 -8.51 -24.06
C ASN A 438 46.68 -7.45 -22.99
N VAL A 439 47.94 -7.42 -22.55
CA VAL A 439 48.45 -6.47 -21.55
C VAL A 439 48.24 -5.01 -21.98
N PRO A 440 48.01 -4.08 -21.05
CA PRO A 440 48.04 -4.20 -19.58
C PRO A 440 46.69 -4.48 -18.92
N ILE A 441 45.60 -4.48 -19.72
CA ILE A 441 44.24 -4.49 -19.18
C ILE A 441 43.98 -5.66 -18.21
N PRO A 442 44.19 -6.93 -18.59
CA PRO A 442 43.93 -8.07 -17.70
C PRO A 442 44.93 -8.19 -16.55
N CYS A 443 46.04 -7.48 -16.59
CA CYS A 443 47.06 -7.52 -15.53
C CYS A 443 46.48 -7.02 -14.20
N TYR A 444 45.67 -5.97 -14.22
CA TYR A 444 45.11 -5.38 -13.00
C TYR A 444 44.16 -6.31 -12.21
N THR A 445 43.63 -7.33 -12.86
CA THR A 445 42.80 -8.36 -12.19
C THR A 445 43.61 -9.65 -11.95
N CYS A 446 44.91 -9.66 -12.22
CA CYS A 446 45.79 -10.82 -12.10
C CYS A 446 46.63 -10.79 -10.82
N HIS A 447 46.71 -11.90 -10.11
CA HIS A 447 47.49 -12.03 -8.86
C HIS A 447 49.02 -11.98 -9.05
N HIS A 448 49.50 -12.17 -10.28
CA HIS A 448 50.93 -12.07 -10.62
C HIS A 448 51.35 -10.62 -10.93
N PHE A 449 50.42 -9.67 -11.06
CA PHE A 449 50.78 -8.29 -11.37
C PHE A 449 51.21 -7.53 -10.11
N ARG A 450 52.36 -6.88 -10.19
CA ARG A 450 52.92 -6.03 -9.15
C ARG A 450 53.10 -4.62 -9.68
N PRO A 451 52.09 -3.73 -9.52
CA PRO A 451 52.18 -2.34 -9.95
C PRO A 451 53.19 -1.55 -9.10
N PHE A 452 53.82 -0.57 -9.73
CA PHE A 452 54.72 0.36 -9.05
C PHE A 452 53.92 1.53 -8.48
N VAL A 453 54.31 2.01 -7.28
CA VAL A 453 53.59 3.09 -6.59
C VAL A 453 53.54 4.38 -7.41
N ASP A 454 54.62 4.71 -8.16
CA ASP A 454 54.74 5.99 -8.88
C ASP A 454 54.38 5.88 -10.36
N ALA A 455 53.87 4.74 -10.82
CA ALA A 455 53.50 4.55 -12.22
C ALA A 455 52.18 5.25 -12.63
N PRO A 456 52.02 5.54 -13.94
CA PRO A 456 50.88 6.31 -14.46
C PRO A 456 49.61 5.44 -14.62
N HIS A 457 49.10 4.87 -13.55
CA HIS A 457 47.91 4.01 -13.57
C HIS A 457 46.61 4.79 -13.95
N LYS A 458 46.62 6.10 -13.74
CA LYS A 458 45.49 6.98 -14.05
C LYS A 458 45.15 6.99 -15.54
N GLU A 459 46.13 6.94 -16.41
CA GLU A 459 45.97 6.94 -17.86
C GLU A 459 45.12 5.75 -18.33
N LEU A 460 45.40 4.56 -17.77
CA LEU A 460 44.64 3.35 -18.11
C LEU A 460 43.18 3.44 -17.61
N ARG A 461 42.98 3.97 -16.41
CA ARG A 461 41.62 4.21 -15.90
C ARG A 461 40.82 5.11 -16.84
N ASP A 462 41.40 6.24 -17.22
CA ASP A 462 40.73 7.26 -18.06
C ASP A 462 40.47 6.69 -19.47
N HIS A 463 41.37 5.86 -19.99
CA HIS A 463 41.17 5.14 -21.24
C HIS A 463 39.97 4.15 -21.16
N LEU A 464 39.92 3.36 -20.08
CA LEU A 464 38.84 2.37 -19.89
C LEU A 464 37.47 3.04 -19.68
N LEU A 465 37.42 4.18 -18.98
CA LEU A 465 36.20 4.96 -18.80
C LEU A 465 35.68 5.50 -20.14
N LYS A 466 36.55 6.08 -20.96
CA LYS A 466 36.18 6.53 -22.32
C LYS A 466 35.67 5.38 -23.18
N ARG A 467 36.36 4.24 -23.15
CA ARG A 467 35.96 3.06 -23.91
C ARG A 467 34.59 2.52 -23.48
N ARG A 468 34.32 2.54 -22.15
CA ARG A 468 33.02 2.17 -21.59
C ARG A 468 31.90 3.08 -22.09
N GLU A 469 32.16 4.40 -22.14
CA GLU A 469 31.23 5.40 -22.66
C GLU A 469 30.95 5.20 -24.16
N ILE A 470 31.97 4.96 -24.97
CA ILE A 470 31.83 4.66 -26.39
C ILE A 470 30.97 3.40 -26.60
N ILE A 471 31.26 2.31 -25.87
CA ILE A 471 30.45 1.07 -25.96
C ILE A 471 28.99 1.36 -25.60
N MET A 472 28.74 2.16 -24.59
CA MET A 472 27.38 2.52 -24.17
C MET A 472 26.65 3.34 -25.23
N THR A 473 27.33 4.31 -25.86
CA THR A 473 26.76 5.16 -26.92
C THR A 473 26.51 4.40 -28.22
N ASP A 474 27.46 3.54 -28.63
CA ASP A 474 27.38 2.84 -29.92
C ASP A 474 26.43 1.64 -29.88
N THR A 475 26.36 0.93 -28.77
CA THR A 475 25.55 -0.30 -28.66
C THR A 475 24.22 -0.10 -27.93
N ASN A 476 24.09 0.97 -27.15
CA ASN A 476 22.98 1.20 -26.22
C ASN A 476 22.71 0.01 -25.28
N ASP A 477 23.73 -0.85 -25.05
CA ASP A 477 23.65 -2.06 -24.25
C ASP A 477 24.48 -1.91 -22.96
N ALA A 478 23.75 -1.74 -21.84
CA ALA A 478 24.33 -1.63 -20.50
C ALA A 478 25.09 -2.89 -20.08
N THR A 479 24.78 -4.05 -20.63
CA THR A 479 25.46 -5.32 -20.27
C THR A 479 26.84 -5.39 -20.89
N MET A 480 27.00 -4.96 -22.16
CA MET A 480 28.29 -4.89 -22.81
C MET A 480 29.22 -3.86 -22.18
N SER A 481 28.69 -2.69 -21.80
CA SER A 481 29.51 -1.66 -21.12
C SER A 481 30.04 -2.11 -19.76
N LYS A 482 29.28 -2.93 -19.02
CA LYS A 482 29.66 -3.50 -17.70
C LYS A 482 30.82 -4.51 -17.77
N THR A 483 31.16 -5.04 -18.94
CA THR A 483 32.31 -5.97 -19.06
C THR A 483 33.64 -5.35 -18.65
N LEU A 484 33.76 -4.01 -18.73
CA LEU A 484 34.95 -3.27 -18.33
C LEU A 484 34.96 -2.89 -16.84
N ASP A 485 33.81 -2.95 -16.16
CA ASP A 485 33.66 -2.44 -14.78
C ASP A 485 34.63 -3.12 -13.80
N ARG A 486 34.81 -4.45 -13.90
CA ARG A 486 35.71 -5.19 -13.04
C ARG A 486 37.17 -4.68 -13.15
N THR A 487 37.63 -4.42 -14.37
CA THR A 487 38.99 -3.92 -14.60
C THR A 487 39.14 -2.46 -14.16
N ILE A 488 38.12 -1.62 -14.40
CA ILE A 488 38.08 -0.22 -13.94
C ILE A 488 38.24 -0.19 -12.41
N MET A 489 37.45 -1.01 -11.68
CA MET A 489 37.52 -1.10 -10.23
C MET A 489 38.88 -1.57 -9.73
N ALA A 490 39.50 -2.55 -10.40
CA ALA A 490 40.83 -2.99 -10.06
C ALA A 490 41.91 -1.90 -10.24
N VAL A 491 41.83 -1.10 -11.30
CA VAL A 491 42.74 0.04 -11.52
C VAL A 491 42.50 1.12 -10.44
N GLU A 492 41.26 1.43 -10.09
CA GLU A 492 40.94 2.39 -9.03
C GLU A 492 41.44 1.94 -7.66
N GLU A 493 41.38 0.64 -7.37
CA GLU A 493 41.89 0.07 -6.13
C GLU A 493 43.43 0.20 -6.07
N VAL A 494 44.14 -0.06 -7.19
CA VAL A 494 45.58 0.17 -7.29
C VAL A 494 45.91 1.63 -7.03
N LEU A 495 45.16 2.57 -7.65
CA LEU A 495 45.36 4.02 -7.45
C LEU A 495 45.21 4.41 -5.96
N LYS A 496 44.16 3.95 -5.29
CA LYS A 496 43.92 4.23 -3.86
C LYS A 496 45.03 3.66 -2.98
N LYS A 497 45.45 2.43 -3.23
CA LYS A 497 46.55 1.79 -2.48
C LYS A 497 47.88 2.52 -2.72
N CYS A 498 48.16 2.96 -3.95
CA CYS A 498 49.35 3.76 -4.26
C CYS A 498 49.33 5.12 -3.56
N GLU A 499 48.19 5.82 -3.53
CA GLU A 499 48.03 7.10 -2.82
C GLU A 499 48.28 6.92 -1.30
N SER A 500 47.69 5.89 -0.70
CA SER A 500 47.93 5.58 0.72
C SER A 500 49.41 5.32 1.05
N LEU A 501 50.13 4.60 0.19
CA LEU A 501 51.53 4.36 0.35
C LEU A 501 52.37 5.64 0.19
N LYS A 502 52.00 6.53 -0.75
CA LYS A 502 52.66 7.83 -0.92
C LYS A 502 52.45 8.73 0.30
N LEU A 503 51.29 8.74 0.92
CA LEU A 503 51.05 9.46 2.16
C LEU A 503 51.92 8.91 3.31
N GLN A 504 51.94 7.59 3.50
CA GLN A 504 52.77 6.94 4.51
C GLN A 504 54.29 7.18 4.33
N ARG A 505 54.76 7.37 3.08
CA ARG A 505 56.14 7.80 2.80
C ARG A 505 56.41 9.22 3.28
N ARG A 506 55.46 10.16 3.05
CA ARG A 506 55.60 11.57 3.50
C ARG A 506 55.70 11.65 5.02
N ASP A 507 54.81 10.93 5.74
CA ASP A 507 54.81 10.91 7.22
C ASP A 507 56.05 10.27 7.85
N ARG A 508 56.88 9.53 7.07
CA ARG A 508 58.18 8.98 7.57
C ARG A 508 59.37 9.92 7.38
N TYR A 509 59.20 10.96 6.58
CA TYR A 509 60.26 11.93 6.26
C TYR A 509 60.00 13.33 6.86
N GLU A 510 58.84 13.54 7.47
CA GLU A 510 58.56 14.61 8.42
C GLU A 510 58.79 14.14 9.87
#